data_a51077dcb1b9e670e55d17ba5ef125a9
#
_entry.id   a51077dcb1b9e670e55d17ba5ef125a9
#
_cell.length_a   1.000
_cell.length_b   1.000
_cell.length_c   1.000
_cell.angle_alpha   90.00
_cell.angle_beta   90.00
_cell.angle_gamma   90.00
#
_symmetry.space_group_name_H-M   'P 1'
#
loop_
_entity.id
_entity.type
_entity.pdbx_description
1 polymer ?
#
loop_
_entity_poly.entity_id
_entity_poly.type
_entity_poly.pdbx_seq_one_letter_code
_entity_poly.pdbx_strand_id
1 'polypeptide(L)'
;MAAKVLVLYYSSYGHIETMAQAVAEGARGTGATVDIKRVPETVPEDVAKASHYKLDQAAPIATVDELPNYDAIIFGVPTRFGNMAAQMKNFLDQTGPLWFAGKLIGKVGSVFASTATQHGGQESTILSTHTVLLHQGMVIVGLPYAWQGQMKLDEVTGGSPYGATTIAAGDGSRQPSANELEGARFQGRHVAEIAARLAR
;
A
#
# COMPACT_ATOMS: atom_id res chain seq x y z
N MET A 1 14.95 -16.74 8.31
CA MET A 1 13.68 -17.37 7.87
C MET A 1 13.09 -16.50 6.75
N ALA A 2 12.27 -17.06 5.86
CA ALA A 2 11.54 -16.26 4.89
C ALA A 2 10.49 -15.40 5.61
N ALA A 3 10.38 -14.12 5.27
CA ALA A 3 9.41 -13.21 5.89
C ALA A 3 7.98 -13.55 5.42
N LYS A 4 7.00 -13.32 6.29
CA LYS A 4 5.58 -13.34 5.93
C LYS A 4 5.08 -11.93 5.74
N VAL A 5 4.67 -11.59 4.51
CA VAL A 5 4.29 -10.23 4.09
C VAL A 5 2.81 -10.18 3.74
N LEU A 6 2.11 -9.18 4.24
CA LEU A 6 0.77 -8.81 3.80
C LEU A 6 0.84 -7.58 2.90
N VAL A 7 0.27 -7.65 1.71
CA VAL A 7 -0.07 -6.48 0.91
C VAL A 7 -1.56 -6.19 1.14
N LEU A 8 -1.84 -5.18 1.95
CA LEU A 8 -3.19 -4.80 2.35
C LEU A 8 -3.59 -3.53 1.62
N TYR A 9 -4.67 -3.55 0.85
CA TYR A 9 -5.02 -2.39 0.06
C TYR A 9 -6.52 -2.04 0.08
N TYR A 10 -6.81 -0.81 -0.32
CA TYR A 10 -8.11 -0.37 -0.80
C TYR A 10 -7.96 0.19 -2.21
N SER A 11 -8.92 -0.10 -3.09
CA SER A 11 -8.92 0.40 -4.46
C SER A 11 -10.34 0.64 -4.94
N SER A 12 -10.70 1.90 -5.29
CA SER A 12 -12.01 2.21 -5.88
C SER A 12 -12.08 1.84 -7.37
N TYR A 13 -10.99 2.02 -8.13
CA TYR A 13 -10.98 1.95 -9.60
C TYR A 13 -9.94 0.98 -10.18
N GLY A 14 -9.25 0.19 -9.34
CA GLY A 14 -8.30 -0.83 -9.79
C GLY A 14 -6.83 -0.41 -9.81
N HIS A 15 -6.48 0.88 -9.76
CA HIS A 15 -5.08 1.34 -9.83
C HIS A 15 -4.23 0.79 -8.67
N ILE A 16 -4.73 0.91 -7.43
CA ILE A 16 -4.04 0.37 -6.25
C ILE A 16 -4.03 -1.16 -6.28
N GLU A 17 -5.09 -1.82 -6.77
CA GLU A 17 -5.09 -3.27 -6.96
C GLU A 17 -3.96 -3.71 -7.90
N THR A 18 -3.78 -3.00 -9.03
CA THR A 18 -2.69 -3.28 -9.98
C THR A 18 -1.32 -3.07 -9.34
N MET A 19 -1.13 -1.98 -8.60
CA MET A 19 0.11 -1.72 -7.86
C MET A 19 0.37 -2.78 -6.78
N ALA A 20 -0.69 -3.26 -6.08
CA ALA A 20 -0.58 -4.30 -5.05
C ALA A 20 -0.05 -5.62 -5.62
N GLN A 21 -0.44 -5.99 -6.84
CA GLN A 21 0.10 -7.17 -7.52
C GLN A 21 1.61 -7.01 -7.77
N ALA A 22 2.06 -5.85 -8.25
CA ALA A 22 3.48 -5.59 -8.50
C ALA A 22 4.30 -5.59 -7.20
N VAL A 23 3.79 -4.97 -6.13
CA VAL A 23 4.41 -5.02 -4.79
C VAL A 23 4.57 -6.48 -4.33
N ALA A 24 3.51 -7.27 -4.42
CA ALA A 24 3.52 -8.67 -4.01
C ALA A 24 4.48 -9.52 -4.87
N GLU A 25 4.55 -9.27 -6.18
CA GLU A 25 5.50 -9.92 -7.08
C GLU A 25 6.95 -9.65 -6.63
N GLY A 26 7.28 -8.39 -6.35
CA GLY A 26 8.61 -8.00 -5.85
C GLY A 26 8.96 -8.69 -4.53
N ALA A 27 8.03 -8.74 -3.58
CA ALA A 27 8.23 -9.40 -2.29
C ALA A 27 8.42 -10.93 -2.46
N ARG A 28 7.61 -11.58 -3.29
CA ARG A 28 7.75 -13.03 -3.59
C ARG A 28 9.11 -13.37 -4.20
N GLY A 29 9.68 -12.45 -5.00
CA GLY A 29 11.01 -12.63 -5.60
C GLY A 29 12.14 -12.82 -4.57
N THR A 30 11.93 -12.49 -3.29
CA THR A 30 12.88 -12.74 -2.19
C THR A 30 12.72 -14.10 -1.53
N GLY A 31 11.73 -14.89 -1.94
CA GLY A 31 11.32 -16.12 -1.25
C GLY A 31 10.34 -15.89 -0.09
N ALA A 32 9.85 -14.67 0.12
CA ALA A 32 8.84 -14.37 1.14
C ALA A 32 7.48 -15.04 0.82
N THR A 33 6.76 -15.44 1.87
CA THR A 33 5.35 -15.80 1.75
C THR A 33 4.52 -14.53 1.72
N VAL A 34 3.70 -14.34 0.66
CA VAL A 34 2.98 -13.08 0.44
C VAL A 34 1.50 -13.33 0.24
N ASP A 35 0.70 -12.76 1.14
CA ASP A 35 -0.75 -12.66 1.01
C ASP A 35 -1.12 -11.27 0.46
N ILE A 36 -2.11 -11.22 -0.44
CA ILE A 36 -2.72 -9.97 -0.92
C ILE A 36 -4.15 -9.96 -0.43
N LYS A 37 -4.52 -8.91 0.30
CA LYS A 37 -5.88 -8.73 0.83
C LYS A 37 -6.33 -7.30 0.67
N ARG A 38 -7.64 -7.09 0.67
CA ARG A 38 -8.25 -5.77 0.61
C ARG A 38 -9.07 -5.47 1.86
N VAL A 39 -9.20 -4.20 2.19
CA VAL A 39 -10.12 -3.78 3.25
C VAL A 39 -11.55 -3.76 2.70
N PRO A 40 -12.58 -3.89 3.56
CA PRO A 40 -13.97 -3.84 3.15
C PRO A 40 -14.34 -2.50 2.49
N GLU A 41 -15.26 -2.52 1.52
CA GLU A 41 -15.95 -1.32 1.05
C GLU A 41 -16.95 -0.85 2.13
N THR A 42 -17.01 0.44 2.36
CA THR A 42 -17.91 1.07 3.34
C THR A 42 -18.99 1.94 2.69
N VAL A 43 -18.83 2.21 1.39
CA VAL A 43 -19.84 2.92 0.61
C VAL A 43 -20.99 1.96 0.28
N PRO A 44 -22.27 2.38 0.40
CA PRO A 44 -23.41 1.57 -0.04
C PRO A 44 -23.26 1.09 -1.48
N GLU A 45 -23.66 -0.15 -1.76
CA GLU A 45 -23.40 -0.82 -3.04
C GLU A 45 -24.00 -0.09 -4.24
N ASP A 46 -25.18 0.49 -4.10
CA ASP A 46 -25.85 1.30 -5.13
C ASP A 46 -25.06 2.57 -5.44
N VAL A 47 -24.53 3.23 -4.43
CA VAL A 47 -23.67 4.43 -4.58
C VAL A 47 -22.33 4.07 -5.22
N ALA A 48 -21.71 2.96 -4.79
CA ALA A 48 -20.45 2.50 -5.36
C ALA A 48 -20.61 2.12 -6.84
N LYS A 49 -21.72 1.45 -7.21
CA LYS A 49 -22.06 1.14 -8.61
C LYS A 49 -22.32 2.39 -9.44
N ALA A 50 -23.08 3.34 -8.92
CA ALA A 50 -23.34 4.62 -9.60
C ALA A 50 -22.07 5.45 -9.81
N SER A 51 -21.07 5.29 -8.92
CA SER A 51 -19.74 5.93 -8.98
C SER A 51 -18.72 5.09 -9.76
N HIS A 52 -19.12 4.02 -10.42
CA HIS A 52 -18.29 3.11 -11.23
C HIS A 52 -17.13 2.48 -10.44
N TYR A 53 -17.31 2.17 -9.16
CA TYR A 53 -16.30 1.46 -8.38
C TYR A 53 -16.11 0.04 -8.89
N LYS A 54 -14.87 -0.42 -8.95
CA LYS A 54 -14.53 -1.81 -9.23
C LYS A 54 -14.76 -2.66 -7.98
N LEU A 55 -15.92 -3.29 -7.88
CA LEU A 55 -16.29 -4.11 -6.73
C LEU A 55 -15.79 -5.55 -6.82
N ASP A 56 -15.60 -6.08 -8.03
CA ASP A 56 -15.16 -7.44 -8.36
C ASP A 56 -13.65 -7.59 -8.32
N GLN A 57 -13.05 -7.42 -7.14
CA GLN A 57 -11.62 -7.59 -6.94
C GLN A 57 -11.33 -8.97 -6.34
N ALA A 58 -10.34 -9.68 -6.92
CA ALA A 58 -10.03 -11.07 -6.57
C ALA A 58 -9.47 -11.26 -5.15
N ALA A 59 -8.83 -10.23 -4.57
CA ALA A 59 -8.23 -10.34 -3.26
C ALA A 59 -9.31 -10.51 -2.17
N PRO A 60 -9.14 -11.48 -1.24
CA PRO A 60 -10.05 -11.65 -0.12
C PRO A 60 -10.03 -10.43 0.82
N ILE A 61 -11.13 -10.25 1.56
CA ILE A 61 -11.22 -9.20 2.58
C ILE A 61 -10.37 -9.59 3.79
N ALA A 62 -9.58 -8.63 4.28
CA ALA A 62 -8.78 -8.78 5.47
C ALA A 62 -9.61 -8.65 6.75
N THR A 63 -9.14 -9.28 7.82
CA THR A 63 -9.60 -9.05 9.19
C THR A 63 -8.51 -8.39 10.01
N VAL A 64 -8.90 -7.60 11.03
CA VAL A 64 -7.94 -6.92 11.90
C VAL A 64 -7.09 -7.92 12.69
N ASP A 65 -7.71 -9.01 13.15
CA ASP A 65 -7.07 -10.00 14.02
C ASP A 65 -5.94 -10.80 13.34
N GLU A 66 -5.87 -10.78 12.01
CA GLU A 66 -4.80 -11.47 11.29
C GLU A 66 -3.50 -10.66 11.14
N LEU A 67 -3.56 -9.32 11.33
CA LEU A 67 -2.40 -8.44 11.15
C LEU A 67 -1.16 -8.87 11.95
N PRO A 68 -1.28 -9.33 13.21
CA PRO A 68 -0.14 -9.80 13.98
C PRO A 68 0.58 -11.02 13.40
N ASN A 69 -0.02 -11.76 12.47
CA ASN A 69 0.55 -12.96 11.87
C ASN A 69 1.59 -12.67 10.76
N TYR A 70 1.81 -11.41 10.43
CA TYR A 70 2.76 -10.98 9.39
C TYR A 70 3.97 -10.28 10.01
N ASP A 71 5.13 -10.42 9.36
CA ASP A 71 6.37 -9.71 9.72
C ASP A 71 6.40 -8.31 9.12
N ALA A 72 5.74 -8.14 7.98
CA ALA A 72 5.57 -6.86 7.31
C ALA A 72 4.16 -6.69 6.75
N ILE A 73 3.66 -5.44 6.75
CA ILE A 73 2.41 -5.05 6.11
C ILE A 73 2.67 -3.86 5.20
N ILE A 74 2.36 -4.02 3.90
CA ILE A 74 2.50 -2.97 2.89
C ILE A 74 1.11 -2.48 2.54
N PHE A 75 0.81 -1.21 2.88
CA PHE A 75 -0.51 -0.61 2.75
C PHE A 75 -0.65 0.10 1.41
N GLY A 76 -1.65 -0.26 0.62
CA GLY A 76 -2.00 0.39 -0.63
C GLY A 76 -3.21 1.31 -0.49
N VAL A 77 -3.05 2.61 -0.75
CA VAL A 77 -4.10 3.60 -0.49
C VAL A 77 -4.25 4.60 -1.64
N PRO A 78 -5.46 4.80 -2.17
CA PRO A 78 -5.72 5.95 -3.03
C PRO A 78 -5.85 7.21 -2.16
N THR A 79 -5.40 8.35 -2.71
CA THR A 79 -5.57 9.62 -2.01
C THR A 79 -7.05 10.03 -1.92
N ARG A 80 -7.41 10.61 -0.80
CA ARG A 80 -8.60 11.44 -0.61
C ARG A 80 -8.15 12.71 0.10
N PHE A 81 -8.06 13.79 -0.66
CA PHE A 81 -7.64 15.10 -0.15
C PHE A 81 -6.30 15.06 0.61
N GLY A 82 -5.30 14.35 0.06
CA GLY A 82 -3.96 14.24 0.65
C GLY A 82 -3.84 13.23 1.81
N ASN A 83 -4.88 12.43 2.06
CA ASN A 83 -4.91 11.37 3.06
C ASN A 83 -5.37 10.04 2.44
N MET A 84 -5.26 8.94 3.19
CA MET A 84 -5.80 7.65 2.79
C MET A 84 -7.34 7.71 2.67
N ALA A 85 -7.91 6.87 1.83
CA ALA A 85 -9.36 6.71 1.73
C ALA A 85 -9.97 6.25 3.07
N ALA A 86 -11.20 6.70 3.33
CA ALA A 86 -11.93 6.42 4.58
C ALA A 86 -12.04 4.92 4.89
N GLN A 87 -12.12 4.07 3.88
CA GLN A 87 -12.19 2.61 4.03
C GLN A 87 -10.94 2.05 4.72
N MET A 88 -9.75 2.50 4.30
CA MET A 88 -8.50 2.09 4.95
C MET A 88 -8.41 2.67 6.37
N LYS A 89 -8.78 3.94 6.54
CA LYS A 89 -8.76 4.56 7.88
C LYS A 89 -9.75 3.87 8.83
N ASN A 90 -10.96 3.55 8.37
CA ASN A 90 -11.94 2.79 9.16
C ASN A 90 -11.41 1.41 9.57
N PHE A 91 -10.69 0.71 8.68
CA PHE A 91 -10.06 -0.56 9.01
C PHE A 91 -8.97 -0.38 10.08
N LEU A 92 -8.10 0.63 9.92
CA LEU A 92 -7.03 0.94 10.89
C LEU A 92 -7.59 1.40 12.24
N ASP A 93 -8.71 2.11 12.28
CA ASP A 93 -9.33 2.53 13.55
C ASP A 93 -9.82 1.35 14.40
N GLN A 94 -10.11 0.21 13.77
CA GLN A 94 -10.50 -1.00 14.47
C GLN A 94 -9.30 -1.74 15.11
N THR A 95 -8.05 -1.32 14.84
CA THR A 95 -6.84 -1.94 15.42
C THR A 95 -6.56 -1.52 16.86
N GLY A 96 -7.44 -0.76 17.51
CA GLY A 96 -7.28 -0.30 18.88
C GLY A 96 -6.88 -1.38 19.89
N PRO A 97 -7.52 -2.56 19.91
CA PRO A 97 -7.13 -3.68 20.78
C PRO A 97 -5.71 -4.20 20.48
N LEU A 98 -5.30 -4.25 19.21
CA LEU A 98 -3.95 -4.67 18.82
C LEU A 98 -2.90 -3.65 19.27
N TRP A 99 -3.20 -2.36 19.11
CA TRP A 99 -2.37 -1.26 19.57
C TRP A 99 -2.16 -1.33 21.08
N PHE A 100 -3.26 -1.45 21.85
CA PHE A 100 -3.18 -1.55 23.31
C PHE A 100 -2.34 -2.74 23.78
N ALA A 101 -2.41 -3.87 23.06
CA ALA A 101 -1.64 -5.07 23.34
C ALA A 101 -0.23 -5.10 22.71
N GLY A 102 0.19 -4.01 22.02
CA GLY A 102 1.51 -3.88 21.39
C GLY A 102 1.78 -4.89 20.26
N LYS A 103 0.73 -5.43 19.61
CA LYS A 103 0.85 -6.56 18.68
C LYS A 103 1.56 -6.23 17.36
N LEU A 104 1.67 -4.95 16.98
CA LEU A 104 2.33 -4.52 15.76
C LEU A 104 3.69 -3.85 16.01
N ILE A 105 4.13 -3.74 17.26
CA ILE A 105 5.43 -3.16 17.61
C ILE A 105 6.56 -3.96 16.95
N GLY A 106 7.45 -3.25 16.26
CA GLY A 106 8.63 -3.82 15.59
C GLY A 106 8.36 -4.50 14.25
N LYS A 107 7.09 -4.67 13.84
CA LYS A 107 6.75 -5.15 12.50
C LYS A 107 7.04 -4.08 11.45
N VAL A 108 7.38 -4.48 10.24
CA VAL A 108 7.66 -3.54 9.16
C VAL A 108 6.35 -3.00 8.58
N GLY A 109 6.27 -1.67 8.45
CA GLY A 109 5.20 -0.95 7.78
C GLY A 109 5.71 -0.21 6.55
N SER A 110 4.99 -0.27 5.45
CA SER A 110 5.30 0.47 4.22
C SER A 110 4.02 0.92 3.54
N VAL A 111 4.08 1.93 2.69
CA VAL A 111 2.89 2.50 2.05
C VAL A 111 3.18 2.75 0.57
N PHE A 112 2.19 2.47 -0.28
CA PHE A 112 2.15 2.92 -1.67
C PHE A 112 0.80 3.58 -1.97
N ALA A 113 0.77 4.52 -2.92
CA ALA A 113 -0.41 5.35 -3.13
C ALA A 113 -0.76 5.58 -4.60
N SER A 114 -1.98 6.07 -4.85
CA SER A 114 -2.40 6.60 -6.14
C SER A 114 -3.05 7.97 -5.99
N THR A 115 -2.85 8.82 -7.01
CA THR A 115 -3.48 10.14 -7.14
C THR A 115 -4.02 10.32 -8.55
N ALA A 116 -4.97 11.23 -8.74
CA ALA A 116 -5.42 11.59 -10.07
C ALA A 116 -4.37 12.42 -10.82
N THR A 117 -3.59 13.26 -10.11
CA THR A 117 -2.65 14.20 -10.70
C THR A 117 -1.25 14.04 -10.12
N GLN A 118 -0.24 14.53 -10.84
CA GLN A 118 1.17 14.42 -10.46
C GLN A 118 1.47 15.04 -9.09
N HIS A 119 0.82 16.15 -8.75
CA HIS A 119 1.00 16.86 -7.47
C HIS A 119 -0.23 16.75 -6.56
N GLY A 120 -1.10 15.78 -6.78
CA GLY A 120 -2.37 15.60 -6.06
C GLY A 120 -2.27 14.97 -4.68
N GLY A 121 -1.09 15.01 -4.03
CA GLY A 121 -0.92 14.53 -2.66
C GLY A 121 -0.37 13.11 -2.55
N GLN A 122 0.48 12.67 -3.46
CA GLN A 122 1.17 11.37 -3.36
C GLN A 122 1.94 11.26 -2.05
N GLU A 123 2.81 12.23 -1.78
CA GLU A 123 3.67 12.24 -0.59
C GLU A 123 2.86 12.45 0.69
N SER A 124 1.93 13.43 0.70
CA SER A 124 1.11 13.71 1.89
C SER A 124 0.26 12.50 2.29
N THR A 125 -0.29 11.76 1.34
CA THR A 125 -1.07 10.54 1.58
C THR A 125 -0.20 9.45 2.24
N ILE A 126 1.02 9.25 1.74
CA ILE A 126 1.96 8.29 2.30
C ILE A 126 2.39 8.73 3.70
N LEU A 127 2.81 9.98 3.87
CA LEU A 127 3.31 10.49 5.16
C LEU A 127 2.24 10.51 6.25
N SER A 128 0.99 10.89 5.91
CA SER A 128 -0.12 10.81 6.86
C SER A 128 -0.45 9.36 7.26
N THR A 129 -0.30 8.42 6.33
CA THR A 129 -0.45 6.99 6.63
C THR A 129 0.70 6.49 7.51
N HIS A 130 1.96 6.87 7.22
CA HIS A 130 3.11 6.54 8.08
C HIS A 130 2.91 7.01 9.52
N THR A 131 2.27 8.16 9.73
CA THR A 131 1.95 8.64 11.09
C THR A 131 1.10 7.61 11.85
N VAL A 132 0.09 7.03 11.23
CA VAL A 132 -0.74 5.98 11.85
C VAL A 132 0.10 4.74 12.16
N LEU A 133 0.97 4.31 11.24
CA LEU A 133 1.82 3.13 11.44
C LEU A 133 2.85 3.33 12.56
N LEU A 134 3.39 4.56 12.71
CA LEU A 134 4.26 4.93 13.83
C LEU A 134 3.54 4.84 15.17
N HIS A 135 2.27 5.23 15.24
CA HIS A 135 1.45 5.04 16.45
C HIS A 135 1.24 3.56 16.79
N GLN A 136 1.26 2.68 15.81
CA GLN A 136 1.23 1.22 16.02
C GLN A 136 2.61 0.64 16.45
N GLY A 137 3.67 1.47 16.49
CA GLY A 137 5.03 1.03 16.80
C GLY A 137 5.73 0.28 15.67
N MET A 138 5.26 0.45 14.43
CA MET A 138 5.85 -0.21 13.26
C MET A 138 7.15 0.47 12.82
N VAL A 139 8.05 -0.30 12.23
CA VAL A 139 9.28 0.20 11.58
C VAL A 139 8.95 0.59 10.15
N ILE A 140 9.07 1.88 9.83
CA ILE A 140 8.71 2.39 8.50
C ILE A 140 9.82 2.10 7.49
N VAL A 141 9.45 1.56 6.34
CA VAL A 141 10.33 1.32 5.19
C VAL A 141 9.71 1.96 3.95
N GLY A 142 10.43 2.89 3.33
CA GLY A 142 10.03 3.58 2.11
C GLY A 142 10.60 2.95 0.83
N LEU A 143 10.73 3.77 -0.21
CA LEU A 143 11.30 3.43 -1.51
C LEU A 143 12.64 4.19 -1.69
N PRO A 144 13.80 3.55 -1.39
CA PRO A 144 15.08 4.23 -1.43
C PRO A 144 15.52 4.60 -2.85
N TYR A 145 16.34 5.63 -2.99
CA TYR A 145 16.94 6.07 -4.25
C TYR A 145 17.89 5.03 -4.90
N ALA A 146 18.13 3.90 -4.26
CA ALA A 146 18.74 2.74 -4.91
C ALA A 146 17.93 2.27 -6.13
N TRP A 147 16.61 2.51 -6.15
CA TRP A 147 15.82 2.42 -7.36
C TRP A 147 15.89 3.72 -8.15
N GLN A 148 16.63 3.69 -9.26
CA GLN A 148 16.90 4.88 -10.08
C GLN A 148 15.70 5.37 -10.90
N GLY A 149 14.62 4.60 -11.00
CA GLY A 149 13.40 4.98 -11.72
C GLY A 149 12.71 6.23 -11.18
N GLN A 150 12.95 6.61 -9.88
CA GLN A 150 12.45 7.88 -9.35
C GLN A 150 13.24 9.12 -9.82
N MET A 151 14.38 8.93 -10.50
CA MET A 151 15.18 10.02 -11.09
C MET A 151 14.74 10.34 -12.53
N LYS A 152 13.74 9.64 -13.07
CA LYS A 152 13.25 9.79 -14.42
C LYS A 152 12.54 11.14 -14.62
N LEU A 153 12.89 11.87 -15.67
CA LEU A 153 12.35 13.19 -15.99
C LEU A 153 11.75 13.28 -17.41
N ASP A 154 11.81 12.19 -18.17
CA ASP A 154 11.37 12.10 -19.57
C ASP A 154 9.93 11.60 -19.72
N GLU A 155 9.26 11.27 -18.62
CA GLU A 155 7.84 10.92 -18.60
C GLU A 155 7.15 11.43 -17.34
N VAL A 156 5.82 11.57 -17.41
CA VAL A 156 5.00 11.79 -16.22
C VAL A 156 4.87 10.46 -15.47
N THR A 157 5.48 10.37 -14.31
CA THR A 157 5.51 9.14 -13.50
C THR A 157 5.39 9.44 -12.02
N GLY A 158 4.83 8.51 -11.28
CA GLY A 158 4.84 8.54 -9.82
C GLY A 158 6.17 8.05 -9.25
N GLY A 159 6.27 8.07 -7.93
CA GLY A 159 7.41 7.63 -7.16
C GLY A 159 7.90 8.70 -6.19
N SER A 160 8.24 8.27 -5.00
CA SER A 160 8.84 9.12 -3.97
C SER A 160 9.67 8.26 -3.01
N PRO A 161 10.63 8.84 -2.25
CA PRO A 161 11.39 8.07 -1.27
C PRO A 161 10.52 7.54 -0.12
N TYR A 162 9.32 8.06 0.03
CA TYR A 162 8.37 7.62 1.06
C TYR A 162 7.62 6.34 0.66
N GLY A 163 7.43 6.08 -0.64
CA GLY A 163 6.78 4.90 -1.19
C GLY A 163 6.46 5.03 -2.67
N ALA A 164 6.21 3.91 -3.35
CA ALA A 164 5.81 3.87 -4.74
C ALA A 164 4.43 4.52 -4.94
N THR A 165 4.26 5.21 -6.06
CA THR A 165 2.99 5.85 -6.39
C THR A 165 2.64 5.69 -7.85
N THR A 166 1.36 5.87 -8.19
CA THR A 166 0.87 5.94 -9.57
C THR A 166 -0.06 7.12 -9.76
N ILE A 167 -0.10 7.64 -10.98
CA ILE A 167 -0.98 8.73 -11.40
C ILE A 167 -2.07 8.13 -12.27
N ALA A 168 -3.34 8.34 -11.89
CA ALA A 168 -4.50 7.74 -12.56
C ALA A 168 -5.11 8.59 -13.69
N ALA A 169 -4.73 9.86 -13.81
CA ALA A 169 -5.44 10.93 -14.51
C ALA A 169 -6.77 11.31 -13.83
N GLY A 170 -7.34 12.49 -14.23
CA GLY A 170 -8.56 13.02 -13.60
C GLY A 170 -9.81 12.17 -13.86
N ASP A 171 -9.83 11.44 -14.96
CA ASP A 171 -10.90 10.51 -15.36
C ASP A 171 -10.60 9.04 -15.02
N GLY A 172 -9.45 8.74 -14.41
CA GLY A 172 -9.04 7.38 -14.05
C GLY A 172 -8.57 6.54 -15.24
N SER A 173 -8.39 7.11 -16.42
CA SER A 173 -8.06 6.36 -17.65
C SER A 173 -6.60 5.87 -17.70
N ARG A 174 -5.67 6.60 -17.04
CA ARG A 174 -4.25 6.26 -17.05
C ARG A 174 -3.97 5.09 -16.10
N GLN A 175 -3.53 3.98 -16.65
CA GLN A 175 -3.07 2.84 -15.87
C GLN A 175 -1.64 3.05 -15.34
N PRO A 176 -1.23 2.35 -14.26
CA PRO A 176 0.14 2.39 -13.77
C PRO A 176 1.16 2.13 -14.88
N SER A 177 2.14 3.01 -15.03
CA SER A 177 3.19 2.87 -16.04
C SER A 177 4.17 1.75 -15.70
N ALA A 178 4.96 1.33 -16.69
CA ALA A 178 6.01 0.32 -16.46
C ALA A 178 7.00 0.77 -15.38
N ASN A 179 7.37 2.07 -15.36
CA ASN A 179 8.24 2.64 -14.33
C ASN A 179 7.60 2.58 -12.94
N GLU A 180 6.32 2.95 -12.82
CA GLU A 180 5.59 2.91 -11.54
C GLU A 180 5.44 1.48 -11.00
N LEU A 181 5.17 0.51 -11.88
CA LEU A 181 5.10 -0.91 -11.51
C LEU A 181 6.46 -1.47 -11.08
N GLU A 182 7.55 -1.03 -11.73
CA GLU A 182 8.89 -1.45 -11.32
C GLU A 182 9.28 -0.87 -9.96
N GLY A 183 8.90 0.38 -9.68
CA GLY A 183 9.04 0.98 -8.35
C GLY A 183 8.27 0.21 -7.28
N ALA A 184 7.06 -0.22 -7.59
CA ALA A 184 6.24 -1.05 -6.71
C ALA A 184 6.89 -2.43 -6.44
N ARG A 185 7.44 -3.10 -7.47
CA ARG A 185 8.21 -4.36 -7.32
C ARG A 185 9.44 -4.14 -6.46
N PHE A 186 10.18 -3.06 -6.72
CA PHE A 186 11.37 -2.74 -5.93
C PHE A 186 11.02 -2.54 -4.46
N GLN A 187 9.97 -1.76 -4.15
CA GLN A 187 9.50 -1.55 -2.78
C GLN A 187 9.11 -2.87 -2.11
N GLY A 188 8.34 -3.71 -2.77
CA GLY A 188 7.94 -5.02 -2.24
C GLY A 188 9.14 -5.90 -1.88
N ARG A 189 10.12 -5.98 -2.77
CA ARG A 189 11.39 -6.70 -2.53
C ARG A 189 12.13 -6.12 -1.33
N HIS A 190 12.34 -4.81 -1.32
CA HIS A 190 13.09 -4.13 -0.26
C HIS A 190 12.45 -4.32 1.12
N VAL A 191 11.12 -4.16 1.21
CA VAL A 191 10.37 -4.40 2.46
C VAL A 191 10.51 -5.84 2.95
N ALA A 192 10.38 -6.82 2.07
CA ALA A 192 10.51 -8.23 2.43
C ALA A 192 11.92 -8.56 2.93
N GLU A 193 12.98 -8.01 2.31
CA GLU A 193 14.37 -8.17 2.74
C GLU A 193 14.61 -7.57 4.14
N ILE A 194 14.08 -6.39 4.43
CA ILE A 194 14.18 -5.75 5.75
C ILE A 194 13.42 -6.57 6.79
N ALA A 195 12.18 -6.98 6.49
CA ALA A 195 11.38 -7.82 7.38
C ALA A 195 12.09 -9.14 7.72
N ALA A 196 12.70 -9.81 6.74
CA ALA A 196 13.46 -11.04 6.99
C ALA A 196 14.69 -10.85 7.89
N ARG A 197 15.27 -9.65 7.94
CA ARG A 197 16.37 -9.30 8.86
C ARG A 197 15.88 -9.04 10.28
N LEU A 198 14.71 -8.41 10.43
CA LEU A 198 14.11 -8.06 11.73
C LEU A 198 13.40 -9.25 12.41
N ALA A 199 12.90 -10.22 11.63
CA ALA A 199 12.24 -11.43 12.14
C ALA A 199 13.20 -12.51 12.72
N ARG A 200 14.48 -12.17 12.91
CA ARG A 200 15.51 -13.07 13.47
C ARG A 200 15.58 -13.02 14.99
#